data_15007d4a54ca06cfa44b41496bf61140
#
_entry.id   15007d4a54ca06cfa44b41496bf61140
#
_cell.length_a   1.000
_cell.length_b   1.000
_cell.length_c   1.000
_cell.angle_alpha   90.00
_cell.angle_beta   90.00
_cell.angle_gamma   90.00
#
_symmetry.space_group_name_H-M   'P 1'
#
loop_
_entity.id
_entity.type
_entity.pdbx_description
1 polymer ?
#
loop_
_entity_poly.entity_id
_entity_poly.type
_entity_poly.pdbx_seq_one_letter_code
_entity_poly.pdbx_strand_id
1 'polypeptide(L)'
;PDNAAVHLVCIEASDAFLAYSKSVGNDLTSPMPAFAFPGLVAGDRWCLVAGRWMQAHVAGAAPRVYLRATNEAVLGLVPLAILKSYALDLN
;
A
#
# COMPACT_ATOMS: atom_id res chain seq x y z
N PRO A 1 0.80 11.22 20.12
CA PRO A 1 1.40 11.38 18.80
C PRO A 1 0.95 10.29 17.87
N ASP A 2 0.82 10.66 16.62
CA ASP A 2 0.43 9.77 15.58
C ASP A 2 1.66 9.01 15.05
N ASN A 3 1.62 7.67 15.08
CA ASN A 3 2.70 6.82 14.63
C ASN A 3 2.43 6.24 13.24
N ALA A 4 1.46 6.79 12.50
CA ALA A 4 1.09 6.26 11.18
C ALA A 4 2.30 6.21 10.23
N ALA A 5 3.22 7.17 10.33
CA ALA A 5 4.40 7.23 9.45
C ALA A 5 5.36 6.05 9.64
N VAL A 6 5.37 5.37 10.79
CA VAL A 6 6.22 4.20 11.01
C VAL A 6 5.54 2.88 10.67
N HIS A 7 4.25 2.92 10.35
CA HIS A 7 3.48 1.73 10.00
C HIS A 7 3.12 1.74 8.51
N LEU A 8 4.07 2.13 7.67
CA LEU A 8 3.86 2.21 6.22
C LEU A 8 4.36 0.96 5.51
N VAL A 9 3.50 0.46 4.61
CA VAL A 9 3.85 -0.61 3.68
C VAL A 9 4.08 0.03 2.32
N CYS A 10 5.27 -0.12 1.75
CA CYS A 10 5.59 0.45 0.46
C CYS A 10 5.30 -0.56 -0.64
N ILE A 11 4.60 -0.11 -1.68
CA ILE A 11 3.96 -0.99 -2.67
C ILE A 11 4.23 -0.52 -4.10
N GLU A 12 3.97 -1.43 -5.03
CA GLU A 12 3.80 -1.10 -6.43
C GLU A 12 2.30 -1.14 -6.73
N ALA A 13 1.75 -0.02 -7.21
CA ALA A 13 0.32 0.06 -7.47
C ALA A 13 -0.08 -0.91 -8.58
N SER A 14 -1.27 -1.50 -8.43
CA SER A 14 -1.89 -2.34 -9.45
C SER A 14 -3.28 -1.79 -9.76
N ASP A 15 -3.79 -2.12 -10.94
CA ASP A 15 -5.16 -1.70 -11.32
C ASP A 15 -6.19 -2.23 -10.32
N ALA A 16 -6.05 -3.48 -9.90
CA ALA A 16 -6.98 -4.09 -8.95
C ALA A 16 -6.98 -3.37 -7.61
N PHE A 17 -5.79 -3.03 -7.09
CA PHE A 17 -5.69 -2.30 -5.84
C PHE A 17 -6.27 -0.89 -5.96
N LEU A 18 -5.94 -0.18 -7.04
CA LEU A 18 -6.41 1.19 -7.24
C LEU A 18 -7.93 1.25 -7.34
N ALA A 19 -8.55 0.32 -8.07
CA ALA A 19 -10.00 0.24 -8.18
C ALA A 19 -10.65 -0.08 -6.83
N TYR A 20 -10.08 -1.03 -6.08
CA TYR A 20 -10.58 -1.37 -4.76
C TYR A 20 -10.48 -0.19 -3.80
N SER A 21 -9.32 0.45 -3.75
CA SER A 21 -9.09 1.59 -2.86
C SER A 21 -10.08 2.72 -3.12
N LYS A 22 -10.35 3.01 -4.39
CA LYS A 22 -11.35 4.01 -4.76
C LYS A 22 -12.75 3.60 -4.26
N SER A 23 -13.10 2.32 -4.39
CA SER A 23 -14.42 1.82 -4.00
C SER A 23 -14.69 1.95 -2.50
N VAL A 24 -13.64 1.95 -1.69
CA VAL A 24 -13.77 2.08 -0.22
C VAL A 24 -13.47 3.49 0.27
N GLY A 25 -13.50 4.47 -0.63
CA GLY A 25 -13.39 5.88 -0.26
C GLY A 25 -11.98 6.44 -0.22
N ASN A 26 -10.98 5.71 -0.67
CA ASN A 26 -9.59 6.16 -0.72
C ASN A 26 -9.13 6.22 -2.18
N ASP A 27 -9.60 7.25 -2.91
CA ASP A 27 -9.28 7.43 -4.32
C ASP A 27 -7.85 7.92 -4.49
N LEU A 28 -6.99 7.05 -5.02
CA LEU A 28 -5.59 7.35 -5.30
C LEU A 28 -5.35 7.66 -6.78
N THR A 29 -6.38 7.60 -7.62
CA THR A 29 -6.22 7.76 -9.07
C THR A 29 -6.56 9.15 -9.58
N SER A 30 -7.40 9.90 -8.87
CA SER A 30 -7.80 11.24 -9.32
C SER A 30 -6.72 12.27 -8.97
N PRO A 31 -6.34 13.12 -9.93
CA PRO A 31 -5.39 14.19 -9.64
C PRO A 31 -5.89 15.14 -8.57
N MET A 32 -4.98 15.62 -7.73
CA MET A 32 -5.25 16.64 -6.73
C MET A 32 -4.26 17.79 -6.91
N PRO A 33 -4.54 18.74 -7.82
CA PRO A 33 -3.58 19.80 -8.16
C PRO A 33 -3.13 20.64 -6.97
N ALA A 34 -4.02 20.83 -5.99
CA ALA A 34 -3.68 21.62 -4.80
C ALA A 34 -2.51 21.02 -4.00
N PHE A 35 -2.27 19.71 -4.15
CA PHE A 35 -1.19 18.99 -3.48
C PHE A 35 -0.12 18.52 -4.45
N ALA A 36 -0.13 19.01 -5.69
CA ALA A 36 0.77 18.55 -6.76
C ALA A 36 0.75 17.03 -6.92
N PHE A 37 -0.40 16.39 -6.67
CA PHE A 37 -0.56 14.94 -6.78
C PHE A 37 -1.24 14.60 -8.11
N PRO A 38 -0.53 13.91 -9.02
CA PRO A 38 -1.07 13.61 -10.36
C PRO A 38 -2.01 12.41 -10.42
N GLY A 39 -2.21 11.71 -9.30
CA GLY A 39 -2.89 10.41 -9.28
C GLY A 39 -1.93 9.27 -9.58
N LEU A 40 -2.24 8.08 -9.09
CA LEU A 40 -1.43 6.89 -9.32
C LEU A 40 -1.97 6.09 -10.48
N VAL A 41 -1.04 5.45 -11.21
CA VAL A 41 -1.36 4.44 -12.22
C VAL A 41 -0.62 3.15 -11.86
N ALA A 42 -1.03 2.03 -12.45
CA ALA A 42 -0.37 0.75 -12.21
C ALA A 42 1.12 0.86 -12.50
N GLY A 43 1.95 0.31 -11.62
CA GLY A 43 3.40 0.40 -11.70
C GLY A 43 4.01 1.49 -10.84
N ASP A 44 3.24 2.47 -10.41
CA ASP A 44 3.75 3.53 -9.55
C ASP A 44 4.07 3.02 -8.15
N ARG A 45 5.06 3.62 -7.51
CA ARG A 45 5.40 3.33 -6.11
C ARG A 45 4.64 4.26 -5.19
N TRP A 46 4.18 3.68 -4.08
CA TRP A 46 3.46 4.44 -3.06
C TRP A 46 3.66 3.73 -1.73
N CYS A 47 3.45 4.44 -0.62
CA CYS A 47 3.47 3.79 0.69
C CYS A 47 2.14 4.02 1.38
N LEU A 48 1.58 2.96 1.95
CA LEU A 48 0.26 2.94 2.57
C LEU A 48 0.38 2.69 4.06
N VAL A 49 -0.53 3.21 4.87
CA VAL A 49 -0.64 2.73 6.25
C VAL A 49 -1.04 1.25 6.23
N ALA A 50 -0.48 0.50 7.19
CA ALA A 50 -0.66 -0.96 7.22
C ALA A 50 -2.12 -1.39 7.25
N GLY A 51 -2.99 -0.64 7.92
CA GLY A 51 -4.42 -0.95 7.97
C GLY A 51 -5.08 -0.93 6.60
N ARG A 52 -4.71 0.02 5.73
CA ARG A 52 -5.21 0.07 4.36
C ARG A 52 -4.71 -1.10 3.54
N TRP A 53 -3.46 -1.50 3.73
CA TRP A 53 -2.91 -2.65 3.02
C TRP A 53 -3.62 -3.94 3.44
N MET A 54 -3.82 -4.14 4.76
CA MET A 54 -4.55 -5.32 5.26
C MET A 54 -5.99 -5.36 4.79
N GLN A 55 -6.67 -4.21 4.75
CA GLN A 55 -8.02 -4.10 4.20
C GLN A 55 -8.05 -4.64 2.76
N ALA A 56 -7.10 -4.24 1.95
CA ALA A 56 -7.01 -4.71 0.56
C ALA A 56 -6.66 -6.21 0.51
N HIS A 57 -5.79 -6.67 1.41
CA HIS A 57 -5.42 -8.09 1.48
C HIS A 57 -6.65 -8.97 1.77
N VAL A 58 -7.46 -8.60 2.75
CA VAL A 58 -8.67 -9.33 3.09
C VAL A 58 -9.65 -9.38 1.92
N ALA A 59 -9.70 -8.31 1.13
CA ALA A 59 -10.57 -8.22 -0.05
C ALA A 59 -9.98 -8.91 -1.29
N GLY A 60 -8.76 -9.45 -1.21
CA GLY A 60 -8.12 -10.09 -2.35
C GLY A 60 -7.56 -9.13 -3.38
N ALA A 61 -7.32 -7.86 -3.01
CA ALA A 61 -6.89 -6.80 -3.92
C ALA A 61 -5.59 -6.13 -3.49
N ALA A 62 -4.82 -6.72 -2.56
CA ALA A 62 -3.60 -6.09 -2.08
C ALA A 62 -2.53 -5.99 -3.17
N PRO A 63 -1.79 -4.86 -3.23
CA PRO A 63 -0.71 -4.70 -4.18
C PRO A 63 0.56 -5.40 -3.71
N ARG A 64 1.49 -5.64 -4.65
CA ARG A 64 2.81 -6.19 -4.34
C ARG A 64 3.61 -5.20 -3.49
N VAL A 65 4.50 -5.74 -2.69
CA VAL A 65 5.19 -5.00 -1.63
C VAL A 65 6.69 -4.91 -1.91
N TYR A 66 7.26 -3.73 -1.67
CA TYR A 66 8.71 -3.56 -1.56
C TYR A 66 9.08 -3.78 -0.10
N LEU A 67 9.40 -5.02 0.25
CA LEU A 67 9.60 -5.42 1.65
C LEU A 67 10.75 -4.64 2.30
N ARG A 68 11.83 -4.41 1.54
CA ARG A 68 13.01 -3.69 2.06
C ARG A 68 12.75 -2.21 2.33
N ALA A 69 11.72 -1.65 1.70
CA ALA A 69 11.31 -0.27 1.92
C ALA A 69 10.20 -0.15 2.96
N THR A 70 9.72 -1.27 3.49
CA THR A 70 8.64 -1.31 4.47
C THR A 70 9.26 -1.28 5.86
N ASN A 71 8.76 -0.39 6.73
CA ASN A 71 9.26 -0.26 8.09
C ASN A 71 8.95 -1.54 8.88
N GLU A 72 9.94 -2.06 9.61
CA GLU A 72 9.75 -3.29 10.38
C GLU A 72 8.69 -3.16 11.49
N ALA A 73 8.35 -1.93 11.91
CA ALA A 73 7.27 -1.70 12.87
C ALA A 73 5.92 -2.23 12.35
N VAL A 74 5.76 -2.38 11.03
CA VAL A 74 4.57 -2.95 10.40
C VAL A 74 4.35 -4.39 10.86
N LEU A 75 5.41 -5.12 11.25
CA LEU A 75 5.31 -6.51 11.67
C LEU A 75 4.46 -6.71 12.94
N GLY A 76 4.22 -5.65 13.70
CA GLY A 76 3.27 -5.68 14.80
C GLY A 76 1.80 -5.71 14.33
N LEU A 77 1.54 -5.38 13.07
CA LEU A 77 0.21 -5.29 12.50
C LEU A 77 -0.03 -6.32 11.39
N VAL A 78 1.02 -6.66 10.63
CA VAL A 78 0.93 -7.58 9.50
C VAL A 78 2.00 -8.66 9.67
N PRO A 79 1.61 -9.95 9.72
CA PRO A 79 2.59 -11.04 9.83
C PRO A 79 3.59 -11.01 8.67
N LEU A 80 4.86 -11.24 8.97
CA LEU A 80 5.93 -11.25 7.97
C LEU A 80 5.64 -12.24 6.83
N ALA A 81 5.08 -13.40 7.15
CA ALA A 81 4.77 -14.40 6.13
C ALA A 81 3.79 -13.86 5.08
N ILE A 82 2.82 -13.05 5.49
CA ILE A 82 1.88 -12.42 4.56
C ILE A 82 2.62 -11.43 3.66
N LEU A 83 3.44 -10.55 4.25
CA LEU A 83 4.20 -9.57 3.46
C LEU A 83 5.15 -10.26 2.48
N LYS A 84 5.81 -11.32 2.91
CA LYS A 84 6.73 -12.07 2.03
C LYS A 84 6.02 -12.65 0.81
N SER A 85 4.77 -13.09 0.95
CA SER A 85 4.02 -13.65 -0.15
C SER A 85 3.71 -12.62 -1.24
N TYR A 86 3.79 -11.33 -0.92
CA TYR A 86 3.56 -10.23 -1.85
C TYR A 86 4.85 -9.51 -2.26
N ALA A 87 6.00 -9.91 -1.73
CA ALA A 87 7.23 -9.15 -1.91
C ALA A 87 7.76 -9.23 -3.35
N LEU A 88 8.12 -8.06 -3.88
CA LEU A 88 8.76 -7.93 -5.19
C LEU A 88 10.28 -8.06 -5.09
N ASP A 89 10.85 -7.74 -3.93
CA ASP A 89 12.28 -7.57 -3.73
C ASP A 89 12.91 -8.64 -2.84
N LEU A 90 12.25 -9.78 -2.72
CA LEU A 90 12.81 -10.97 -2.09
C LEU A 90 13.37 -11.92 -3.13
N ASN A 91 14.53 -12.39 -2.86
CA ASN A 91 15.17 -13.43 -3.66
C ASN A 91 15.28 -14.73 -2.86
#